data_2111adc2bbaa0855ff2d6a06ac7eea92
#
_entry.id   2111adc2bbaa0855ff2d6a06ac7eea92
#
_cell.length_a   1.000
_cell.length_b   1.000
_cell.length_c   1.000
_cell.angle_alpha   90.00
_cell.angle_beta   90.00
_cell.angle_gamma   90.00
#
_symmetry.space_group_name_H-M   'P 1'
#
loop_
_entity.id
_entity.type
_entity.pdbx_description
1 polymer ?
#
loop_
_entity_poly.entity_id
_entity_poly.type
_entity_poly.pdbx_seq_one_letter_code
_entity_poly.pdbx_strand_id
1 'polypeptide(L)'
;MMRKKLAMVLAAAMAASLMTGTAVFAEEADAKEETAAEETTEDTASGDTMTMDEVVKAVQESEVPSDLKLGYVCMNLANPWFVEVVEGFEAACEEMGLEKPLTVDSQYDVDKQVSDVETMVNDEYDAIMISPIDQNALADVVTKANEAGVVTSCAAQSVDIVDFRYIVEEYAYGQAIGQNAADWINENLADEEEVQVCIISQDNVEDVIARGDGVQDTLEKECPNVNVVTRQAGDTPEGGLKIVESALAAYPDLKVVVATNDSGGIGGYQALVNAGYTGKDPVAVFSGDATDEALNNMLQEDTIYRGTVDLAPYQCGYESAYQLVYYCMNGKPAETKTQGFNPVMIPLADLLDGTYEYDPEA
;
A
#
# COMPACT_ATOMS: atom_id res chain seq x y z
N MET A 1 18.02 -5.34 -13.49
CA MET A 1 18.61 -4.17 -14.20
C MET A 1 17.60 -3.40 -15.09
N MET A 2 16.36 -3.83 -15.24
CA MET A 2 15.33 -3.18 -16.08
C MET A 2 14.21 -2.47 -15.31
N ARG A 3 14.00 -2.70 -14.02
CA ARG A 3 13.03 -1.95 -13.17
C ARG A 3 13.31 -0.45 -13.01
N LYS A 4 14.49 0.03 -13.42
CA LYS A 4 14.91 1.45 -13.36
C LYS A 4 14.23 2.41 -14.36
N LYS A 5 13.30 1.97 -15.21
CA LYS A 5 12.69 2.85 -16.25
C LYS A 5 11.23 3.20 -16.04
N LEU A 6 10.56 2.64 -15.05
CA LEU A 6 9.09 2.78 -14.91
C LEU A 6 8.62 3.99 -14.09
N ALA A 7 9.42 4.53 -13.22
CA ALA A 7 9.00 5.65 -12.35
C ALA A 7 8.84 7.01 -13.05
N MET A 8 9.17 7.14 -14.33
CA MET A 8 9.28 8.46 -15.01
C MET A 8 8.13 8.85 -15.95
N VAL A 9 7.11 8.03 -16.16
CA VAL A 9 6.09 8.29 -17.22
C VAL A 9 4.70 8.68 -16.69
N LEU A 10 4.36 8.49 -15.43
CA LEU A 10 3.01 8.73 -14.90
C LEU A 10 2.71 10.16 -14.39
N ALA A 11 3.66 11.06 -14.34
CA ALA A 11 3.46 12.43 -13.84
C ALA A 11 2.86 13.44 -14.85
N ALA A 12 2.51 13.07 -16.08
CA ALA A 12 2.21 14.03 -17.16
C ALA A 12 0.75 14.06 -17.67
N ALA A 13 -0.20 13.34 -17.10
CA ALA A 13 -1.54 13.17 -17.72
C ALA A 13 -2.75 13.71 -16.94
N MET A 14 -2.63 14.51 -15.88
CA MET A 14 -3.78 15.09 -15.19
C MET A 14 -3.77 16.62 -15.07
N ALA A 15 -3.73 17.32 -16.18
CA ALA A 15 -3.97 18.76 -16.22
C ALA A 15 -4.75 19.14 -17.47
N ALA A 16 -6.02 18.78 -17.63
CA ALA A 16 -6.96 19.49 -18.51
C ALA A 16 -8.39 18.94 -18.37
N SER A 17 -9.22 19.49 -17.49
CA SER A 17 -10.62 19.76 -17.79
C SER A 17 -11.39 20.24 -16.55
N LEU A 18 -11.43 21.56 -16.36
CA LEU A 18 -12.50 22.21 -15.60
C LEU A 18 -12.60 23.66 -16.10
N MET A 19 -13.43 23.85 -17.09
CA MET A 19 -14.09 25.13 -17.36
C MET A 19 -15.39 24.85 -18.10
N THR A 20 -16.53 25.06 -17.45
CA THR A 20 -17.64 25.87 -17.97
C THR A 20 -18.84 25.80 -17.03
N GLY A 21 -19.41 26.94 -16.72
CA GLY A 21 -20.76 26.99 -16.14
C GLY A 21 -21.03 28.22 -15.28
N THR A 22 -21.24 29.34 -15.93
CA THR A 22 -21.77 30.65 -15.46
C THR A 22 -23.09 30.55 -14.70
N ALA A 23 -23.38 31.43 -13.70
CA ALA A 23 -23.97 32.73 -13.82
C ALA A 23 -24.36 33.34 -12.47
N VAL A 24 -23.93 34.58 -12.26
CA VAL A 24 -24.65 35.79 -11.83
C VAL A 24 -25.51 35.77 -10.56
N PHE A 25 -25.11 36.55 -9.56
CA PHE A 25 -25.84 37.71 -9.05
C PHE A 25 -24.90 38.66 -8.32
N ALA A 26 -24.99 39.93 -8.65
CA ALA A 26 -24.26 41.07 -8.11
C ALA A 26 -24.97 41.62 -6.87
N GLU A 27 -24.18 42.11 -5.89
CA GLU A 27 -24.57 43.32 -5.16
C GLU A 27 -23.32 44.01 -4.58
N GLU A 28 -23.24 45.31 -4.78
CA GLU A 28 -22.17 46.23 -4.47
C GLU A 28 -22.05 46.51 -2.96
N ALA A 29 -20.83 46.70 -2.49
CA ALA A 29 -20.51 47.79 -1.53
C ALA A 29 -18.99 47.98 -1.33
N ASP A 30 -18.56 49.08 -1.87
CA ASP A 30 -17.57 50.09 -1.39
C ASP A 30 -16.19 49.70 -0.81
N ALA A 31 -15.27 50.43 -1.38
CA ALA A 31 -13.83 50.52 -1.23
C ALA A 31 -13.27 50.79 0.18
N LYS A 32 -12.06 50.21 0.41
CA LYS A 32 -10.93 50.99 0.93
C LYS A 32 -9.62 50.31 0.52
N GLU A 33 -8.83 51.04 -0.25
CA GLU A 33 -7.40 50.81 -0.49
C GLU A 33 -6.61 50.92 0.83
N GLU A 34 -5.81 49.89 1.10
CA GLU A 34 -4.67 50.04 2.01
C GLU A 34 -3.51 49.22 1.44
N THR A 35 -2.53 49.92 0.92
CA THR A 35 -1.24 49.45 0.46
C THR A 35 -0.44 48.84 1.60
N ALA A 36 -0.17 47.57 1.57
CA ALA A 36 0.86 46.93 2.41
C ALA A 36 1.98 46.36 1.52
N ALA A 37 3.19 46.71 1.87
CA ALA A 37 4.42 46.39 1.19
C ALA A 37 4.67 44.88 1.14
N GLU A 38 5.11 44.37 -0.03
CA GLU A 38 5.71 43.08 -0.18
C GLU A 38 7.05 43.03 0.59
N GLU A 39 7.05 42.39 1.74
CA GLU A 39 8.24 41.83 2.34
C GLU A 39 8.47 40.43 1.72
N THR A 40 9.41 40.35 0.79
CA THR A 40 9.95 39.06 0.34
C THR A 40 10.76 38.46 1.47
N THR A 41 10.15 37.61 2.28
CA THR A 41 10.89 36.67 3.12
C THR A 41 11.38 35.55 2.21
N GLU A 42 12.71 35.45 2.02
CA GLU A 42 13.35 34.23 1.55
C GLU A 42 13.04 33.12 2.59
N ASP A 43 12.02 32.33 2.31
CA ASP A 43 11.71 31.12 3.07
C ASP A 43 12.77 30.08 2.65
N THR A 44 13.74 29.86 3.53
CA THR A 44 14.63 28.69 3.42
C THR A 44 13.73 27.47 3.61
N ALA A 45 13.38 26.80 2.50
CA ALA A 45 12.60 25.57 2.50
C ALA A 45 13.22 24.61 3.53
N SER A 46 12.53 24.33 4.62
CA SER A 46 12.87 23.26 5.53
C SER A 46 12.65 21.95 4.77
N GLY A 47 13.49 20.92 4.98
CA GLY A 47 13.37 19.63 4.32
C GLY A 47 11.99 18.93 4.50
N ASP A 48 11.13 19.46 5.35
CA ASP A 48 9.76 18.98 5.60
C ASP A 48 8.78 19.22 4.43
N THR A 49 9.13 20.07 3.46
CA THR A 49 8.27 20.39 2.30
C THR A 49 8.66 19.65 1.03
N MET A 50 9.76 18.91 1.04
CA MET A 50 10.25 18.18 -0.15
C MET A 50 9.34 17.00 -0.48
N THR A 51 9.11 16.77 -1.77
CA THR A 51 8.51 15.54 -2.28
C THR A 51 9.48 14.37 -2.16
N MET A 52 8.99 13.12 -2.26
CA MET A 52 9.85 11.94 -2.22
C MET A 52 10.87 11.94 -3.37
N ASP A 53 10.48 12.34 -4.58
CA ASP A 53 11.41 12.49 -5.71
C ASP A 53 12.54 13.48 -5.43
N GLU A 54 12.22 14.58 -4.75
CA GLU A 54 13.23 15.59 -4.35
C GLU A 54 14.15 15.06 -3.26
N VAL A 55 13.65 14.27 -2.31
CA VAL A 55 14.45 13.61 -1.27
C VAL A 55 15.39 12.59 -1.89
N VAL A 56 14.88 11.69 -2.75
CA VAL A 56 15.70 10.69 -3.46
C VAL A 56 16.82 11.38 -4.24
N LYS A 57 16.48 12.42 -5.01
CA LYS A 57 17.45 13.17 -5.80
C LYS A 57 18.48 13.86 -4.91
N ALA A 58 18.08 14.49 -3.81
CA ALA A 58 18.99 15.19 -2.90
C ALA A 58 20.01 14.22 -2.28
N VAL A 59 19.60 13.01 -1.91
CA VAL A 59 20.50 11.98 -1.39
C VAL A 59 21.44 11.46 -2.49
N GLN A 60 20.91 11.18 -3.70
CA GLN A 60 21.71 10.74 -4.85
C GLN A 60 22.79 11.76 -5.29
N GLU A 61 22.53 13.06 -5.11
CA GLU A 61 23.47 14.14 -5.41
C GLU A 61 24.45 14.42 -4.24
N SER A 62 24.31 13.74 -3.10
CA SER A 62 25.11 13.91 -1.89
C SER A 62 26.14 12.79 -1.70
N GLU A 63 27.15 13.03 -0.85
CA GLU A 63 28.06 11.98 -0.39
C GLU A 63 27.44 11.31 0.86
N VAL A 64 26.88 10.10 0.70
CA VAL A 64 26.29 9.34 1.80
C VAL A 64 27.39 8.73 2.65
N PRO A 65 27.39 8.90 4.00
CA PRO A 65 28.34 8.23 4.88
C PRO A 65 28.19 6.71 4.78
N SER A 66 29.27 6.01 4.41
CA SER A 66 29.25 4.57 4.13
C SER A 66 29.14 3.68 5.37
N ASP A 67 29.22 4.26 6.56
CA ASP A 67 29.13 3.60 7.86
C ASP A 67 27.73 3.68 8.49
N LEU A 68 26.76 4.30 7.81
CA LEU A 68 25.36 4.30 8.28
C LEU A 68 24.79 2.87 8.34
N LYS A 69 24.22 2.51 9.49
CA LYS A 69 23.58 1.23 9.70
C LYS A 69 22.06 1.38 9.67
N LEU A 70 21.43 0.79 8.65
CA LEU A 70 19.98 0.73 8.54
C LEU A 70 19.45 -0.64 8.92
N GLY A 71 18.28 -0.68 9.56
CA GLY A 71 17.57 -1.91 9.90
C GLY A 71 16.09 -1.83 9.55
N TYR A 72 15.49 -3.01 9.35
CA TYR A 72 14.06 -3.15 9.15
C TYR A 72 13.49 -4.23 10.07
N VAL A 73 12.56 -3.86 10.94
CA VAL A 73 11.82 -4.76 11.82
C VAL A 73 10.44 -5.00 11.20
N CYS A 74 10.34 -6.12 10.48
CA CYS A 74 9.17 -6.51 9.73
C CYS A 74 8.17 -7.26 10.61
N MET A 75 6.88 -7.01 10.41
CA MET A 75 5.79 -7.68 11.12
C MET A 75 5.75 -9.18 10.78
N ASN A 76 5.82 -9.56 9.50
CA ASN A 76 5.76 -10.96 9.06
C ASN A 76 6.23 -11.13 7.60
N LEU A 77 7.31 -11.86 7.37
CA LEU A 77 7.84 -12.15 6.03
C LEU A 77 7.14 -13.32 5.32
N ALA A 78 6.15 -13.97 5.93
CA ALA A 78 5.31 -14.93 5.22
C ALA A 78 4.29 -14.25 4.30
N ASN A 79 4.08 -12.93 4.43
CA ASN A 79 3.30 -12.12 3.50
C ASN A 79 4.23 -11.57 2.41
N PRO A 80 4.00 -11.90 1.11
CA PRO A 80 4.82 -11.44 -0.01
C PRO A 80 4.96 -9.92 -0.11
N TRP A 81 3.95 -9.16 0.27
CA TRP A 81 4.01 -7.70 0.27
C TRP A 81 5.22 -7.15 1.06
N PHE A 82 5.48 -7.73 2.25
CA PHE A 82 6.64 -7.31 3.04
C PHE A 82 7.98 -7.77 2.46
N VAL A 83 8.00 -8.86 1.68
CA VAL A 83 9.21 -9.30 0.97
C VAL A 83 9.60 -8.26 -0.07
N GLU A 84 8.64 -7.74 -0.84
CA GLU A 84 8.89 -6.68 -1.82
C GLU A 84 9.30 -5.35 -1.16
N VAL A 85 8.75 -5.01 0.01
CA VAL A 85 9.25 -3.87 0.81
C VAL A 85 10.72 -4.05 1.17
N VAL A 86 11.12 -5.26 1.61
CA VAL A 86 12.54 -5.58 1.90
C VAL A 86 13.40 -5.41 0.67
N GLU A 87 12.97 -5.92 -0.48
CA GLU A 87 13.71 -5.81 -1.75
C GLU A 87 13.95 -4.35 -2.14
N GLY A 88 12.92 -3.50 -2.04
CA GLY A 88 13.07 -2.07 -2.29
C GLY A 88 14.02 -1.38 -1.31
N PHE A 89 13.91 -1.71 -0.02
CA PHE A 89 14.77 -1.16 1.03
C PHE A 89 16.23 -1.56 0.84
N GLU A 90 16.51 -2.83 0.52
CA GLU A 90 17.84 -3.35 0.23
C GLU A 90 18.43 -2.73 -1.04
N ALA A 91 17.63 -2.60 -2.11
CA ALA A 91 18.06 -2.00 -3.37
C ALA A 91 18.46 -0.53 -3.21
N ALA A 92 17.71 0.23 -2.42
CA ALA A 92 18.06 1.62 -2.11
C ALA A 92 19.37 1.71 -1.32
N CYS A 93 19.56 0.86 -0.32
CA CYS A 93 20.83 0.81 0.44
C CYS A 93 22.02 0.46 -0.47
N GLU A 94 21.87 -0.52 -1.37
CA GLU A 94 22.91 -0.87 -2.36
C GLU A 94 23.23 0.30 -3.29
N GLU A 95 22.20 1.00 -3.78
CA GLU A 95 22.38 2.17 -4.67
C GLU A 95 23.10 3.32 -3.96
N MET A 96 22.84 3.54 -2.67
CA MET A 96 23.53 4.53 -1.84
C MET A 96 24.93 4.09 -1.39
N GLY A 97 25.35 2.86 -1.70
CA GLY A 97 26.66 2.32 -1.31
C GLY A 97 26.76 1.90 0.15
N LEU A 98 25.65 1.68 0.81
CA LEU A 98 25.57 1.21 2.20
C LEU A 98 25.71 -0.31 2.28
N GLU A 99 26.05 -0.82 3.47
CA GLU A 99 25.95 -2.25 3.75
C GLU A 99 24.50 -2.72 3.66
N LYS A 100 24.31 -4.02 3.35
CA LYS A 100 22.98 -4.64 3.33
C LYS A 100 22.29 -4.44 4.69
N PRO A 101 21.09 -3.85 4.74
CA PRO A 101 20.38 -3.62 6.00
C PRO A 101 20.01 -4.95 6.67
N LEU A 102 19.97 -4.97 8.01
CA LEU A 102 19.44 -6.10 8.75
C LEU A 102 17.92 -6.08 8.70
N THR A 103 17.31 -7.12 8.13
CA THR A 103 15.87 -7.36 8.23
C THR A 103 15.58 -8.42 9.26
N VAL A 104 14.65 -8.15 10.18
CA VAL A 104 14.20 -9.09 11.22
C VAL A 104 12.71 -9.34 11.05
N ASP A 105 12.32 -10.63 10.99
CA ASP A 105 10.93 -11.09 10.94
C ASP A 105 10.40 -11.30 12.36
N SER A 106 9.45 -10.48 12.79
CA SER A 106 8.83 -10.59 14.11
C SER A 106 7.73 -11.66 14.19
N GLN A 107 7.30 -12.25 13.06
CA GLN A 107 6.37 -13.40 12.99
C GLN A 107 5.02 -13.15 13.70
N TYR A 108 4.48 -11.93 13.62
CA TYR A 108 3.29 -11.48 14.35
C TYR A 108 3.40 -11.58 15.90
N ASP A 109 4.61 -11.68 16.45
CA ASP A 109 4.87 -11.67 17.89
C ASP A 109 5.25 -10.26 18.34
N VAL A 110 4.34 -9.60 19.05
CA VAL A 110 4.50 -8.21 19.52
C VAL A 110 5.68 -8.08 20.50
N ASP A 111 5.83 -9.04 21.44
CA ASP A 111 6.93 -8.99 22.41
C ASP A 111 8.28 -9.16 21.71
N LYS A 112 8.33 -10.03 20.70
CA LYS A 112 9.50 -10.19 19.84
C LYS A 112 9.79 -8.90 19.09
N GLN A 113 8.79 -8.26 18.49
CA GLN A 113 8.98 -7.01 17.74
C GLN A 113 9.56 -5.89 18.62
N VAL A 114 9.04 -5.71 19.83
CA VAL A 114 9.59 -4.76 20.81
C VAL A 114 11.07 -5.08 21.11
N SER A 115 11.39 -6.36 21.35
CA SER A 115 12.76 -6.81 21.63
C SER A 115 13.71 -6.63 20.43
N ASP A 116 13.20 -6.82 19.21
CA ASP A 116 13.96 -6.64 17.96
C ASP A 116 14.36 -5.16 17.79
N VAL A 117 13.43 -4.22 18.01
CA VAL A 117 13.73 -2.79 17.98
C VAL A 117 14.72 -2.41 19.09
N GLU A 118 14.51 -2.87 20.34
CA GLU A 118 15.46 -2.61 21.44
C GLU A 118 16.87 -3.13 21.12
N THR A 119 16.97 -4.26 20.44
CA THR A 119 18.25 -4.84 20.03
C THR A 119 18.95 -3.94 19.02
N MET A 120 18.24 -3.47 17.98
CA MET A 120 18.84 -2.56 16.99
C MET A 120 19.29 -1.24 17.62
N VAL A 121 18.50 -0.68 18.55
CA VAL A 121 18.91 0.53 19.30
C VAL A 121 20.18 0.29 20.11
N ASN A 122 20.28 -0.86 20.80
CA ASN A 122 21.46 -1.22 21.61
C ASN A 122 22.71 -1.52 20.74
N ASP A 123 22.49 -1.99 19.50
CA ASP A 123 23.54 -2.28 18.52
C ASP A 123 23.94 -1.03 17.69
N GLU A 124 23.47 0.15 18.14
CA GLU A 124 23.82 1.45 17.58
C GLU A 124 23.48 1.56 16.07
N TYR A 125 22.23 1.17 15.67
CA TYR A 125 21.71 1.46 14.35
C TYR A 125 21.39 2.96 14.23
N ASP A 126 21.70 3.56 13.08
CA ASP A 126 21.44 4.97 12.80
C ASP A 126 19.97 5.21 12.42
N ALA A 127 19.36 4.25 11.71
CA ALA A 127 17.96 4.32 11.30
C ALA A 127 17.27 2.95 11.32
N ILE A 128 15.98 2.95 11.71
CA ILE A 128 15.16 1.73 11.80
C ILE A 128 13.81 2.00 11.14
N MET A 129 13.48 1.20 10.10
CA MET A 129 12.13 1.08 9.57
C MET A 129 11.38 -0.01 10.35
N ILE A 130 10.09 0.17 10.60
CA ILE A 130 9.26 -0.76 11.36
C ILE A 130 7.92 -0.92 10.61
N SER A 131 7.45 -2.17 10.44
CA SER A 131 6.05 -2.44 10.11
C SER A 131 5.36 -2.91 11.39
N PRO A 132 4.63 -2.03 12.10
CA PRO A 132 4.17 -2.31 13.45
C PRO A 132 3.04 -3.35 13.46
N ILE A 133 3.11 -4.30 14.41
CA ILE A 133 2.03 -5.24 14.72
C ILE A 133 0.98 -4.58 15.61
N ASP A 134 1.43 -3.80 16.59
CA ASP A 134 0.59 -3.06 17.54
C ASP A 134 1.25 -1.71 17.86
N GLN A 135 0.60 -0.62 17.45
CA GLN A 135 1.12 0.72 17.61
C GLN A 135 1.31 1.12 19.08
N ASN A 136 0.44 0.66 19.98
CA ASN A 136 0.49 1.02 21.39
C ASN A 136 1.64 0.30 22.10
N ALA A 137 1.86 -0.98 21.78
CA ALA A 137 2.95 -1.76 22.35
C ALA A 137 4.33 -1.24 21.93
N LEU A 138 4.43 -0.69 20.71
CA LEU A 138 5.69 -0.16 20.17
C LEU A 138 6.00 1.27 20.60
N ALA A 139 5.02 2.03 21.10
CA ALA A 139 5.20 3.45 21.42
C ALA A 139 6.39 3.72 22.36
N ASP A 140 6.53 2.92 23.40
CA ASP A 140 7.62 3.10 24.39
C ASP A 140 9.01 2.81 23.79
N VAL A 141 9.16 1.77 22.99
CA VAL A 141 10.45 1.41 22.39
C VAL A 141 10.85 2.38 21.29
N VAL A 142 9.89 2.87 20.49
CA VAL A 142 10.14 3.92 19.48
C VAL A 142 10.53 5.24 20.17
N THR A 143 9.89 5.59 21.29
CA THR A 143 10.31 6.75 22.10
C THR A 143 11.78 6.62 22.52
N LYS A 144 12.18 5.46 23.05
CA LYS A 144 13.59 5.21 23.43
C LYS A 144 14.55 5.30 22.24
N ALA A 145 14.15 4.78 21.07
CA ALA A 145 14.94 4.89 19.84
C ALA A 145 15.16 6.36 19.45
N ASN A 146 14.10 7.15 19.48
CA ASN A 146 14.16 8.57 19.20
C ASN A 146 15.03 9.36 20.20
N GLU A 147 14.93 9.04 21.51
CA GLU A 147 15.78 9.61 22.56
C GLU A 147 17.26 9.22 22.42
N ALA A 148 17.55 8.04 21.88
CA ALA A 148 18.89 7.59 21.55
C ALA A 148 19.45 8.24 20.26
N GLY A 149 18.64 9.01 19.55
CA GLY A 149 19.04 9.67 18.29
C GLY A 149 18.82 8.82 17.03
N VAL A 150 18.28 7.61 17.16
CA VAL A 150 17.98 6.73 16.02
C VAL A 150 16.84 7.34 15.20
N VAL A 151 17.02 7.45 13.88
CA VAL A 151 15.96 7.88 12.95
C VAL A 151 14.97 6.73 12.78
N THR A 152 13.67 7.01 12.92
CA THR A 152 12.65 5.96 12.87
C THR A 152 11.62 6.20 11.78
N SER A 153 11.20 5.12 11.10
CA SER A 153 10.07 5.18 10.18
C SER A 153 9.13 4.00 10.37
N CYS A 154 7.88 4.18 9.88
CA CYS A 154 6.92 3.09 9.76
C CYS A 154 6.54 2.87 8.30
N ALA A 155 6.25 1.60 7.95
CA ALA A 155 5.73 1.17 6.66
C ALA A 155 4.41 0.42 6.85
N ALA A 156 3.41 0.72 6.03
CA ALA A 156 2.03 0.23 6.02
C ALA A 156 1.19 0.73 7.21
N GLN A 157 1.44 0.26 8.43
CA GLN A 157 0.84 0.73 9.67
C GLN A 157 1.76 1.77 10.34
N SER A 158 1.26 2.49 11.34
CA SER A 158 2.00 3.59 11.94
C SER A 158 2.07 3.55 13.46
N VAL A 159 3.20 4.05 13.98
CA VAL A 159 3.31 4.57 15.35
C VAL A 159 3.44 6.08 15.27
N ASP A 160 2.65 6.83 16.03
CA ASP A 160 2.51 8.29 15.85
C ASP A 160 3.80 9.11 16.05
N ILE A 161 4.78 8.57 16.76
CA ILE A 161 6.00 9.26 17.19
C ILE A 161 7.24 8.97 16.34
N VAL A 162 7.10 8.34 15.18
CA VAL A 162 8.20 8.13 14.24
C VAL A 162 8.54 9.42 13.47
N ASP A 163 9.75 9.50 12.92
CA ASP A 163 10.18 10.64 12.11
C ASP A 163 9.52 10.65 10.72
N PHE A 164 9.25 9.46 10.16
CA PHE A 164 8.61 9.29 8.86
C PHE A 164 7.64 8.12 8.86
N ARG A 165 6.53 8.24 8.16
CA ARG A 165 5.59 7.14 7.96
C ARG A 165 5.09 7.08 6.53
N TYR A 166 5.13 5.88 5.97
CA TYR A 166 4.55 5.54 4.69
C TYR A 166 3.28 4.75 4.97
N ILE A 167 2.10 5.38 4.85
CA ILE A 167 0.82 4.82 5.32
C ILE A 167 -0.11 4.49 4.18
N VAL A 168 -0.91 3.45 4.39
CA VAL A 168 -2.04 3.12 3.55
C VAL A 168 -3.28 3.85 4.07
N GLU A 169 -3.95 4.60 3.19
CA GLU A 169 -5.28 5.13 3.45
C GLU A 169 -6.28 3.96 3.30
N GLU A 170 -6.42 3.17 4.36
CA GLU A 170 -7.02 1.84 4.34
C GLU A 170 -8.43 1.80 3.72
N TYR A 171 -9.29 2.75 4.08
CA TYR A 171 -10.64 2.83 3.51
C TYR A 171 -10.61 3.13 2.01
N ALA A 172 -9.79 4.10 1.57
CA ALA A 172 -9.65 4.45 0.17
C ALA A 172 -9.03 3.32 -0.65
N TYR A 173 -8.09 2.58 -0.06
CA TYR A 173 -7.53 1.38 -0.68
C TYR A 173 -8.58 0.29 -0.85
N GLY A 174 -9.38 0.03 0.19
CA GLY A 174 -10.53 -0.87 0.11
C GLY A 174 -11.53 -0.46 -0.96
N GLN A 175 -11.80 0.85 -1.08
CA GLN A 175 -12.66 1.37 -2.15
C GLN A 175 -12.10 1.08 -3.54
N ALA A 176 -10.79 1.19 -3.76
CA ALA A 176 -10.16 0.86 -5.05
C ALA A 176 -10.29 -0.64 -5.38
N ILE A 177 -10.08 -1.53 -4.41
CA ILE A 177 -10.29 -2.98 -4.57
C ILE A 177 -11.77 -3.27 -4.89
N GLY A 178 -12.69 -2.68 -4.12
CA GLY A 178 -14.13 -2.81 -4.32
C GLY A 178 -14.58 -2.28 -5.68
N GLN A 179 -14.00 -1.16 -6.15
CA GLN A 179 -14.32 -0.58 -7.45
C GLN A 179 -13.88 -1.47 -8.61
N ASN A 180 -12.67 -2.05 -8.53
CA ASN A 180 -12.17 -3.00 -9.53
C ASN A 180 -13.13 -4.20 -9.68
N ALA A 181 -13.64 -4.73 -8.55
CA ALA A 181 -14.63 -5.80 -8.57
C ALA A 181 -16.01 -5.32 -9.07
N ALA A 182 -16.46 -4.14 -8.66
CA ALA A 182 -17.74 -3.57 -9.05
C ALA A 182 -17.83 -3.30 -10.55
N ASP A 183 -16.76 -2.78 -11.14
CA ASP A 183 -16.71 -2.52 -12.59
C ASP A 183 -16.90 -3.84 -13.37
N TRP A 184 -16.21 -4.90 -12.98
CA TRP A 184 -16.37 -6.21 -13.61
C TRP A 184 -17.76 -6.83 -13.37
N ILE A 185 -18.33 -6.70 -12.16
CA ILE A 185 -19.69 -7.19 -11.85
C ILE A 185 -20.71 -6.47 -12.73
N ASN A 186 -20.62 -5.16 -12.86
CA ASN A 186 -21.54 -4.35 -13.67
C ASN A 186 -21.40 -4.66 -15.16
N GLU A 187 -20.21 -5.04 -15.63
CA GLU A 187 -20.01 -5.44 -17.02
C GLU A 187 -20.51 -6.86 -17.31
N ASN A 188 -20.30 -7.80 -16.39
CA ASN A 188 -20.46 -9.24 -16.67
C ASN A 188 -21.66 -9.89 -15.98
N LEU A 189 -22.19 -9.30 -14.89
CA LEU A 189 -23.24 -9.87 -14.04
C LEU A 189 -24.43 -8.90 -13.80
N ALA A 190 -24.55 -7.84 -14.58
CA ALA A 190 -25.62 -6.83 -14.41
C ALA A 190 -27.04 -7.39 -14.52
N ASP A 191 -27.24 -8.45 -15.32
CA ASP A 191 -28.53 -9.10 -15.55
C ASP A 191 -28.89 -10.16 -14.48
N GLU A 192 -28.00 -10.47 -13.55
CA GLU A 192 -28.25 -11.42 -12.46
C GLU A 192 -29.16 -10.77 -11.40
N GLU A 193 -30.12 -11.54 -10.89
CA GLU A 193 -31.00 -11.07 -9.81
C GLU A 193 -30.24 -10.88 -8.49
N GLU A 194 -29.24 -11.72 -8.24
CA GLU A 194 -28.37 -11.69 -7.07
C GLU A 194 -26.97 -12.17 -7.43
N VAL A 195 -25.95 -11.42 -7.02
CA VAL A 195 -24.52 -11.78 -7.11
C VAL A 195 -23.99 -12.02 -5.71
N GLN A 196 -23.78 -13.29 -5.34
CA GLN A 196 -23.18 -13.65 -4.06
C GLN A 196 -21.68 -13.37 -4.03
N VAL A 197 -21.25 -12.61 -3.01
CA VAL A 197 -19.87 -12.18 -2.84
C VAL A 197 -19.30 -12.67 -1.50
N CYS A 198 -18.09 -13.22 -1.53
CA CYS A 198 -17.29 -13.52 -0.35
C CYS A 198 -16.18 -12.46 -0.22
N ILE A 199 -16.11 -11.79 0.93
CA ILE A 199 -15.00 -10.90 1.27
C ILE A 199 -14.03 -11.64 2.19
N ILE A 200 -12.76 -11.72 1.77
CA ILE A 200 -11.64 -12.16 2.61
C ILE A 200 -10.98 -10.89 3.16
N SER A 201 -11.17 -10.64 4.44
CA SER A 201 -10.74 -9.41 5.11
C SER A 201 -9.50 -9.60 5.98
N GLN A 202 -9.08 -8.53 6.64
CA GLN A 202 -8.06 -8.50 7.69
C GLN A 202 -8.63 -7.89 8.97
N ASP A 203 -9.90 -8.19 9.30
CA ASP A 203 -10.62 -7.63 10.44
C ASP A 203 -10.04 -8.03 11.81
N ASN A 204 -9.02 -8.87 11.83
CA ASN A 204 -8.19 -9.18 12.99
C ASN A 204 -7.09 -8.13 13.27
N VAL A 205 -6.89 -7.17 12.36
CA VAL A 205 -5.96 -6.05 12.50
C VAL A 205 -6.76 -4.75 12.53
N GLU A 206 -6.79 -4.07 13.68
CA GLU A 206 -7.68 -2.91 13.95
C GLU A 206 -7.56 -1.83 12.88
N ASP A 207 -6.33 -1.46 12.50
CA ASP A 207 -6.07 -0.40 11.51
C ASP A 207 -6.52 -0.79 10.09
N VAL A 208 -6.65 -2.08 9.78
CA VAL A 208 -7.00 -2.61 8.46
C VAL A 208 -8.49 -2.93 8.31
N ILE A 209 -9.29 -2.89 9.38
CA ILE A 209 -10.75 -3.08 9.31
C ILE A 209 -11.38 -2.16 8.26
N ALA A 210 -10.94 -0.90 8.22
CA ALA A 210 -11.43 0.11 7.30
C ALA A 210 -11.23 -0.27 5.81
N ARG A 211 -10.21 -1.08 5.47
CA ARG A 211 -10.02 -1.62 4.11
C ARG A 211 -11.17 -2.53 3.71
N GLY A 212 -11.53 -3.47 4.58
CA GLY A 212 -12.67 -4.35 4.37
C GLY A 212 -14.01 -3.58 4.28
N ASP A 213 -14.17 -2.51 5.08
CA ASP A 213 -15.35 -1.62 5.01
C ASP A 213 -15.40 -0.90 3.66
N GLY A 214 -14.28 -0.36 3.18
CA GLY A 214 -14.18 0.28 1.88
C GLY A 214 -14.55 -0.66 0.72
N VAL A 215 -14.11 -1.93 0.77
CA VAL A 215 -14.52 -2.96 -0.21
C VAL A 215 -16.04 -3.16 -0.17
N GLN A 216 -16.60 -3.42 1.00
CA GLN A 216 -18.01 -3.75 1.15
C GLN A 216 -18.90 -2.58 0.77
N ASP A 217 -18.64 -1.39 1.30
CA ASP A 217 -19.44 -0.18 1.02
C ASP A 217 -19.45 0.17 -0.48
N THR A 218 -18.31 -0.02 -1.16
CA THR A 218 -18.21 0.23 -2.60
C THR A 218 -19.05 -0.76 -3.39
N LEU A 219 -18.93 -2.06 -3.08
CA LEU A 219 -19.74 -3.11 -3.74
C LEU A 219 -21.24 -2.88 -3.55
N GLU A 220 -21.69 -2.60 -2.33
CA GLU A 220 -23.11 -2.36 -2.00
C GLU A 220 -23.65 -1.10 -2.68
N LYS A 221 -22.81 -0.05 -2.84
CA LYS A 221 -23.18 1.20 -3.48
C LYS A 221 -23.25 1.08 -5.00
N GLU A 222 -22.21 0.48 -5.63
CA GLU A 222 -22.07 0.48 -7.08
C GLU A 222 -22.80 -0.69 -7.77
N CYS A 223 -23.10 -1.78 -7.02
CA CYS A 223 -23.75 -2.98 -7.52
C CYS A 223 -24.99 -3.33 -6.72
N PRO A 224 -26.20 -2.82 -7.09
CA PRO A 224 -27.42 -3.03 -6.30
C PRO A 224 -27.88 -4.50 -6.17
N ASN A 225 -27.37 -5.40 -7.03
CA ASN A 225 -27.65 -6.84 -7.03
C ASN A 225 -26.62 -7.66 -6.24
N VAL A 226 -25.61 -7.02 -5.65
CA VAL A 226 -24.62 -7.70 -4.80
C VAL A 226 -25.22 -8.07 -3.45
N ASN A 227 -24.94 -9.29 -3.01
CA ASN A 227 -25.19 -9.79 -1.66
C ASN A 227 -23.88 -10.33 -1.07
N VAL A 228 -23.29 -9.60 -0.12
CA VAL A 228 -22.11 -10.07 0.63
C VAL A 228 -22.54 -11.16 1.59
N VAL A 229 -22.35 -12.43 1.19
CA VAL A 229 -22.80 -13.61 1.96
C VAL A 229 -21.88 -13.96 3.12
N THR A 230 -20.63 -13.55 3.06
CA THR A 230 -19.65 -13.72 4.15
C THR A 230 -18.50 -12.71 4.03
N ARG A 231 -18.03 -12.23 5.18
CA ARG A 231 -16.79 -11.48 5.36
C ARG A 231 -16.02 -12.10 6.50
N GLN A 232 -14.80 -12.56 6.26
CA GLN A 232 -13.97 -13.26 7.25
C GLN A 232 -12.51 -12.89 7.09
N ALA A 233 -11.79 -12.81 8.22
CA ALA A 233 -10.36 -12.54 8.22
C ALA A 233 -9.55 -13.73 7.72
N GLY A 234 -8.64 -13.49 6.74
CA GLY A 234 -7.80 -14.52 6.14
C GLY A 234 -6.74 -13.92 5.21
N ASP A 235 -5.67 -13.38 5.78
CA ASP A 235 -4.60 -12.64 5.13
C ASP A 235 -3.45 -13.52 4.61
N THR A 236 -3.65 -14.84 4.55
CA THR A 236 -2.69 -15.82 4.03
C THR A 236 -3.35 -16.71 3.00
N PRO A 237 -2.57 -17.37 2.10
CA PRO A 237 -3.13 -18.29 1.11
C PRO A 237 -3.92 -19.44 1.76
N GLU A 238 -3.43 -20.00 2.87
CA GLU A 238 -4.15 -21.05 3.61
C GLU A 238 -5.47 -20.53 4.21
N GLY A 239 -5.48 -19.30 4.74
CA GLY A 239 -6.66 -18.63 5.30
C GLY A 239 -7.72 -18.42 4.24
N GLY A 240 -7.34 -17.79 3.12
CA GLY A 240 -8.23 -17.53 1.98
C GLY A 240 -8.82 -18.81 1.39
N LEU A 241 -7.98 -19.85 1.20
CA LEU A 241 -8.43 -21.16 0.72
C LEU A 241 -9.55 -21.73 1.60
N LYS A 242 -9.35 -21.80 2.93
CA LYS A 242 -10.33 -22.34 3.88
C LYS A 242 -11.64 -21.56 3.92
N ILE A 243 -11.55 -20.22 3.82
CA ILE A 243 -12.71 -19.34 3.84
C ILE A 243 -13.57 -19.61 2.60
N VAL A 244 -12.96 -19.64 1.40
CA VAL A 244 -13.71 -19.83 0.15
C VAL A 244 -14.23 -21.24 0.01
N GLU A 245 -13.49 -22.30 0.43
CA GLU A 245 -14.02 -23.67 0.49
C GLU A 245 -15.27 -23.75 1.39
N SER A 246 -15.25 -23.07 2.54
CA SER A 246 -16.39 -23.01 3.47
C SER A 246 -17.55 -22.21 2.88
N ALA A 247 -17.25 -21.10 2.21
CA ALA A 247 -18.25 -20.26 1.55
C ALA A 247 -18.95 -21.01 0.41
N LEU A 248 -18.23 -21.74 -0.44
CA LEU A 248 -18.79 -22.57 -1.52
C LEU A 248 -19.70 -23.68 -0.98
N ALA A 249 -19.35 -24.26 0.16
CA ALA A 249 -20.20 -25.30 0.79
C ALA A 249 -21.50 -24.73 1.34
N ALA A 250 -21.51 -23.49 1.84
CA ALA A 250 -22.67 -22.81 2.40
C ALA A 250 -23.50 -22.05 1.34
N TYR A 251 -22.84 -21.53 0.32
CA TYR A 251 -23.37 -20.67 -0.74
C TYR A 251 -22.93 -21.20 -2.12
N PRO A 252 -23.59 -22.23 -2.67
CA PRO A 252 -23.18 -22.88 -3.93
C PRO A 252 -23.22 -21.95 -5.17
N ASP A 253 -23.95 -20.85 -5.08
CA ASP A 253 -24.08 -19.86 -6.14
C ASP A 253 -23.08 -18.69 -5.99
N LEU A 254 -22.04 -18.84 -5.13
CA LEU A 254 -20.98 -17.86 -4.97
C LEU A 254 -20.29 -17.57 -6.32
N LYS A 255 -20.25 -16.29 -6.70
CA LYS A 255 -19.67 -15.86 -7.99
C LYS A 255 -18.42 -15.03 -7.84
N VAL A 256 -18.31 -14.21 -6.78
CA VAL A 256 -17.20 -13.26 -6.66
C VAL A 256 -16.52 -13.42 -5.31
N VAL A 257 -15.20 -13.44 -5.33
CA VAL A 257 -14.34 -13.38 -4.15
C VAL A 257 -13.56 -12.08 -4.23
N VAL A 258 -13.63 -11.26 -3.18
CA VAL A 258 -12.85 -10.03 -3.06
C VAL A 258 -12.02 -10.11 -1.79
N ALA A 259 -10.70 -10.09 -1.95
CA ALA A 259 -9.77 -10.13 -0.84
C ALA A 259 -9.14 -8.76 -0.60
N THR A 260 -8.91 -8.40 0.66
CA THR A 260 -8.25 -7.14 1.02
C THR A 260 -6.74 -7.17 0.81
N ASN A 261 -6.18 -8.34 0.47
CA ASN A 261 -4.79 -8.52 0.05
C ASN A 261 -4.64 -9.70 -0.94
N ASP A 262 -3.56 -9.73 -1.69
CA ASP A 262 -3.29 -10.78 -2.67
C ASP A 262 -3.13 -12.17 -2.03
N SER A 263 -2.49 -12.25 -0.87
CA SER A 263 -2.28 -13.55 -0.21
C SER A 263 -3.61 -14.27 0.07
N GLY A 264 -4.60 -13.56 0.62
CA GLY A 264 -5.96 -14.10 0.79
C GLY A 264 -6.65 -14.39 -0.54
N GLY A 265 -6.48 -13.49 -1.53
CA GLY A 265 -7.01 -13.63 -2.89
C GLY A 265 -6.48 -14.85 -3.62
N ILE A 266 -5.17 -15.11 -3.53
CA ILE A 266 -4.52 -16.31 -4.10
C ILE A 266 -5.11 -17.59 -3.49
N GLY A 267 -5.33 -17.60 -2.18
CA GLY A 267 -6.01 -18.73 -1.52
C GLY A 267 -7.43 -18.93 -2.02
N GLY A 268 -8.19 -17.84 -2.15
CA GLY A 268 -9.56 -17.85 -2.69
C GLY A 268 -9.62 -18.32 -4.15
N TYR A 269 -8.69 -17.84 -4.98
CA TYR A 269 -8.50 -18.30 -6.35
C TYR A 269 -8.25 -19.81 -6.41
N GLN A 270 -7.33 -20.32 -5.60
CA GLN A 270 -7.03 -21.74 -5.56
C GLN A 270 -8.24 -22.59 -5.14
N ALA A 271 -9.06 -22.12 -4.20
CA ALA A 271 -10.29 -22.82 -3.79
C ALA A 271 -11.29 -22.94 -4.94
N LEU A 272 -11.52 -21.86 -5.70
CA LEU A 272 -12.39 -21.86 -6.87
C LEU A 272 -11.86 -22.78 -7.99
N VAL A 273 -10.57 -22.74 -8.26
CA VAL A 273 -9.91 -23.64 -9.26
C VAL A 273 -10.05 -25.11 -8.82
N ASN A 274 -9.85 -25.42 -7.53
CA ASN A 274 -10.04 -26.77 -6.98
C ASN A 274 -11.50 -27.25 -7.09
N ALA A 275 -12.46 -26.33 -7.02
CA ALA A 275 -13.89 -26.60 -7.22
C ALA A 275 -14.25 -26.79 -8.72
N GLY A 276 -13.32 -26.52 -9.63
CA GLY A 276 -13.47 -26.75 -11.07
C GLY A 276 -13.88 -25.52 -11.88
N TYR A 277 -13.88 -24.32 -11.28
CA TYR A 277 -14.14 -23.07 -12.02
C TYR A 277 -12.97 -22.69 -12.91
N THR A 278 -13.29 -22.12 -14.05
CA THR A 278 -12.34 -21.70 -15.11
C THR A 278 -12.74 -20.33 -15.66
N GLY A 279 -11.89 -19.71 -16.45
CA GLY A 279 -12.18 -18.42 -17.10
C GLY A 279 -13.42 -18.38 -18.01
N LYS A 280 -14.08 -19.52 -18.23
CA LYS A 280 -15.34 -19.64 -18.98
C LYS A 280 -16.57 -19.50 -18.08
N ASP A 281 -16.37 -19.61 -16.78
CA ASP A 281 -17.43 -19.48 -15.80
C ASP A 281 -17.61 -18.00 -15.41
N PRO A 282 -18.83 -17.55 -15.08
CA PRO A 282 -19.08 -16.17 -14.67
C PRO A 282 -18.69 -15.96 -13.20
N VAL A 283 -17.42 -16.24 -12.88
CA VAL A 283 -16.83 -16.09 -11.56
C VAL A 283 -15.56 -15.26 -11.62
N ALA A 284 -15.24 -14.57 -10.52
CA ALA A 284 -14.10 -13.69 -10.45
C ALA A 284 -13.45 -13.66 -9.07
N VAL A 285 -12.13 -13.39 -9.06
CA VAL A 285 -11.35 -13.06 -7.88
C VAL A 285 -10.73 -11.69 -8.07
N PHE A 286 -10.81 -10.86 -7.05
CA PHE A 286 -10.15 -9.56 -6.95
C PHE A 286 -9.39 -9.46 -5.63
N SER A 287 -8.30 -8.68 -5.62
CA SER A 287 -7.50 -8.47 -4.43
C SER A 287 -6.73 -7.14 -4.48
N GLY A 288 -5.78 -6.99 -3.58
CA GLY A 288 -4.87 -5.86 -3.53
C GLY A 288 -3.45 -6.30 -3.17
N ASP A 289 -2.47 -5.55 -3.55
CA ASP A 289 -1.03 -5.50 -3.33
C ASP A 289 -0.22 -5.62 -4.65
N ALA A 290 -0.79 -6.18 -5.72
CA ALA A 290 -0.15 -6.42 -7.02
C ALA A 290 1.16 -7.23 -6.93
N THR A 291 1.16 -8.25 -6.07
CA THR A 291 2.32 -9.15 -5.93
C THR A 291 2.59 -9.93 -7.22
N ASP A 292 3.84 -10.32 -7.44
CA ASP A 292 4.25 -11.14 -8.60
C ASP A 292 3.39 -12.41 -8.73
N GLU A 293 3.03 -13.06 -7.61
CA GLU A 293 2.20 -14.27 -7.64
C GLU A 293 0.77 -13.98 -8.11
N ALA A 294 0.15 -12.89 -7.67
CA ALA A 294 -1.18 -12.48 -8.11
C ALA A 294 -1.18 -12.11 -9.60
N LEU A 295 -0.22 -11.29 -10.04
CA LEU A 295 -0.06 -10.91 -11.45
C LEU A 295 0.20 -12.13 -12.34
N ASN A 296 1.03 -13.09 -11.91
CA ASN A 296 1.25 -14.35 -12.62
C ASN A 296 -0.01 -15.21 -12.68
N ASN A 297 -0.84 -15.25 -11.62
CA ASN A 297 -2.14 -15.93 -11.64
C ASN A 297 -3.13 -15.25 -12.60
N MET A 298 -3.10 -13.92 -12.73
CA MET A 298 -3.90 -13.19 -13.72
C MET A 298 -3.47 -13.52 -15.16
N LEU A 299 -2.21 -13.82 -15.41
CA LEU A 299 -1.69 -14.16 -16.75
C LEU A 299 -1.91 -15.63 -17.14
N GLN A 300 -2.45 -16.49 -16.24
CA GLN A 300 -2.71 -17.87 -16.58
C GLN A 300 -3.82 -17.99 -17.65
N GLU A 301 -3.69 -18.99 -18.54
CA GLU A 301 -4.76 -19.31 -19.49
C GLU A 301 -6.04 -19.72 -18.74
N ASP A 302 -7.19 -19.24 -19.20
CA ASP A 302 -8.49 -19.51 -18.57
C ASP A 302 -8.58 -19.05 -17.08
N THR A 303 -7.85 -18.01 -16.68
CA THR A 303 -7.88 -17.47 -15.31
C THR A 303 -9.25 -16.94 -14.91
N ILE A 304 -9.56 -17.05 -13.62
CA ILE A 304 -10.68 -16.35 -12.96
C ILE A 304 -10.19 -15.22 -12.02
N TYR A 305 -8.88 -14.98 -11.98
CA TYR A 305 -8.31 -13.84 -11.24
C TYR A 305 -8.40 -12.60 -12.14
N ARG A 306 -9.29 -11.67 -11.80
CA ARG A 306 -9.71 -10.59 -12.73
C ARG A 306 -9.09 -9.25 -12.43
N GLY A 307 -8.48 -9.07 -11.26
CA GLY A 307 -7.82 -7.82 -10.94
C GLY A 307 -7.19 -7.79 -9.56
N THR A 308 -6.22 -6.90 -9.43
CA THR A 308 -5.60 -6.52 -8.16
C THR A 308 -5.43 -5.00 -8.10
N VAL A 309 -4.88 -4.48 -7.02
CA VAL A 309 -4.61 -3.04 -6.84
C VAL A 309 -3.20 -2.87 -6.33
N ASP A 310 -2.38 -2.11 -7.05
CA ASP A 310 -0.99 -1.88 -6.69
C ASP A 310 -0.87 -0.83 -5.58
N LEU A 311 -0.15 -1.17 -4.51
CA LEU A 311 0.32 -0.27 -3.45
C LEU A 311 1.83 -0.01 -3.56
N ALA A 312 2.49 -0.48 -4.62
CA ALA A 312 3.92 -0.30 -4.84
C ALA A 312 4.78 -0.62 -3.59
N PRO A 313 4.73 -1.85 -3.04
CA PRO A 313 5.49 -2.21 -1.84
C PRO A 313 7.00 -2.03 -2.00
N TYR A 314 7.54 -2.35 -3.17
CA TYR A 314 8.94 -2.08 -3.49
C TYR A 314 9.28 -0.60 -3.36
N GLN A 315 8.42 0.28 -3.92
CA GLN A 315 8.60 1.74 -3.84
C GLN A 315 8.56 2.23 -2.38
N CYS A 316 7.65 1.68 -1.57
CA CYS A 316 7.57 1.98 -0.13
C CYS A 316 8.91 1.71 0.58
N GLY A 317 9.50 0.55 0.37
CA GLY A 317 10.81 0.20 0.93
C GLY A 317 11.92 1.12 0.42
N TYR A 318 11.96 1.31 -0.90
CA TYR A 318 12.97 2.13 -1.57
C TYR A 318 12.96 3.58 -1.09
N GLU A 319 11.81 4.23 -1.10
CA GLU A 319 11.66 5.62 -0.67
C GLU A 319 11.89 5.79 0.84
N SER A 320 11.44 4.82 1.65
CA SER A 320 11.69 4.84 3.09
C SER A 320 13.18 4.82 3.43
N ALA A 321 13.99 4.03 2.73
CA ALA A 321 15.44 4.01 2.93
C ALA A 321 16.08 5.37 2.61
N TYR A 322 15.70 5.98 1.48
CA TYR A 322 16.17 7.31 1.11
C TYR A 322 15.75 8.38 2.12
N GLN A 323 14.52 8.33 2.62
CA GLN A 323 14.03 9.29 3.60
C GLN A 323 14.78 9.14 4.95
N LEU A 324 15.04 7.91 5.38
CA LEU A 324 15.82 7.63 6.60
C LEU A 324 17.24 8.19 6.47
N VAL A 325 17.92 7.89 5.36
CA VAL A 325 19.29 8.40 5.09
C VAL A 325 19.30 9.93 5.01
N TYR A 326 18.28 10.53 4.35
CA TYR A 326 18.14 11.98 4.32
C TYR A 326 18.11 12.60 5.72
N TYR A 327 17.34 12.00 6.66
CA TYR A 327 17.28 12.49 8.02
C TYR A 327 18.55 12.21 8.83
N CYS A 328 19.22 11.09 8.61
CA CYS A 328 20.55 10.85 9.21
C CYS A 328 21.56 11.94 8.83
N MET A 329 21.51 12.40 7.58
CA MET A 329 22.45 13.41 7.05
C MET A 329 22.09 14.86 7.42
N ASN A 330 20.79 15.18 7.48
CA ASN A 330 20.30 16.56 7.57
C ASN A 330 19.59 16.88 8.89
N GLY A 331 19.41 15.85 9.76
CA GLY A 331 18.68 15.96 11.03
C GLY A 331 17.22 15.55 10.90
N LYS A 332 16.64 15.16 12.02
CA LYS A 332 15.25 14.70 12.11
C LYS A 332 14.26 15.83 11.83
N PRO A 333 13.06 15.53 11.30
CA PRO A 333 12.02 16.54 11.08
C PRO A 333 11.49 17.08 12.41
N ALA A 334 10.91 18.28 12.40
CA ALA A 334 10.27 18.85 13.58
C ALA A 334 8.96 18.14 13.95
N GLU A 335 8.29 17.58 12.95
CA GLU A 335 7.03 16.82 13.09
C GLU A 335 7.13 15.57 12.19
N THR A 336 6.41 14.51 12.53
CA THR A 336 6.34 13.29 11.72
C THR A 336 5.91 13.61 10.29
N LYS A 337 6.76 13.30 9.30
CA LYS A 337 6.37 13.40 7.90
C LYS A 337 5.55 12.18 7.50
N THR A 338 4.47 12.40 6.77
CA THR A 338 3.58 11.35 6.28
C THR A 338 3.59 11.33 4.76
N GLN A 339 3.78 10.14 4.18
CA GLN A 339 3.58 9.82 2.78
C GLN A 339 2.45 8.80 2.67
N GLY A 340 1.44 9.09 1.86
CA GLY A 340 0.36 8.16 1.55
C GLY A 340 0.67 7.35 0.28
N PHE A 341 0.18 6.12 0.22
CA PHE A 341 0.15 5.34 -1.01
C PHE A 341 -0.92 5.90 -1.97
N ASN A 342 -0.68 5.76 -3.27
CA ASN A 342 -1.65 6.04 -4.32
C ASN A 342 -2.05 4.72 -4.99
N PRO A 343 -3.19 4.11 -4.60
CA PRO A 343 -3.61 2.82 -5.15
C PRO A 343 -3.84 2.90 -6.66
N VAL A 344 -3.30 1.96 -7.41
CA VAL A 344 -3.53 1.82 -8.86
C VAL A 344 -4.28 0.52 -9.11
N MET A 345 -5.53 0.63 -9.60
CA MET A 345 -6.31 -0.55 -10.00
C MET A 345 -5.66 -1.21 -11.23
N ILE A 346 -5.53 -2.52 -11.17
CA ILE A 346 -5.01 -3.35 -12.27
C ILE A 346 -6.09 -4.38 -12.63
N PRO A 347 -7.08 -4.01 -13.47
CA PRO A 347 -7.97 -5.00 -14.05
C PRO A 347 -7.18 -5.92 -15.02
N LEU A 348 -7.64 -7.15 -15.18
CA LEU A 348 -6.99 -8.12 -16.07
C LEU A 348 -6.78 -7.57 -17.50
N ALA A 349 -7.69 -6.75 -17.98
CA ALA A 349 -7.60 -6.13 -19.30
C ALA A 349 -6.35 -5.27 -19.45
N ASP A 350 -6.05 -4.42 -18.46
CA ASP A 350 -4.91 -3.50 -18.47
C ASP A 350 -3.57 -4.25 -18.40
N LEU A 351 -3.54 -5.40 -17.70
CA LEU A 351 -2.39 -6.28 -17.67
C LEU A 351 -2.16 -6.98 -19.02
N LEU A 352 -3.26 -7.41 -19.69
CA LEU A 352 -3.17 -8.14 -20.97
C LEU A 352 -2.86 -7.22 -22.15
N ASP A 353 -3.27 -5.96 -22.13
CA ASP A 353 -3.03 -5.01 -23.22
C ASP A 353 -1.76 -4.17 -23.03
N GLY A 354 -1.09 -4.31 -21.86
CA GLY A 354 0.15 -3.62 -21.50
C GLY A 354 -0.05 -2.19 -21.00
N THR A 355 -1.28 -1.80 -20.64
CA THR A 355 -1.55 -0.54 -19.94
C THR A 355 -0.85 -0.53 -18.58
N TYR A 356 -0.87 -1.67 -17.88
CA TYR A 356 0.01 -1.94 -16.74
C TYR A 356 1.18 -2.81 -17.20
N GLU A 357 2.41 -2.29 -17.12
CA GLU A 357 3.62 -3.01 -17.53
C GLU A 357 4.10 -3.95 -16.42
N TYR A 358 4.09 -5.24 -16.70
CA TYR A 358 4.61 -6.29 -15.80
C TYR A 358 5.49 -7.26 -16.60
N ASP A 359 6.67 -7.57 -16.07
CA ASP A 359 7.59 -8.55 -16.65
C ASP A 359 7.72 -9.77 -15.71
N PRO A 360 7.06 -10.90 -15.99
CA PRO A 360 7.10 -12.08 -15.12
C PRO A 360 8.48 -12.77 -15.06
N GLU A 361 9.45 -12.33 -15.88
CA GLU A 361 10.81 -12.88 -15.94
C GLU A 361 11.87 -11.90 -15.34
N ALA A 362 11.44 -10.74 -14.79
CA ALA A 362 12.32 -9.67 -14.31
C ALA A 362 12.99 -9.97 -12.95
#